data_be7250f612259da72f5bc1fe0172e558
#
_entry.id   be7250f612259da72f5bc1fe0172e558
#
_cell.length_a   1.000
_cell.length_b   1.000
_cell.length_c   1.000
_cell.angle_alpha   90.00
_cell.angle_beta   90.00
_cell.angle_gamma   90.00
#
_symmetry.space_group_name_H-M   'P 1'
#
loop_
_entity.id
_entity.type
_entity.pdbx_description
1 polymer ?
#
loop_
_entity_poly.entity_id
_entity_poly.type
_entity_poly.pdbx_seq_one_letter_code
_entity_poly.pdbx_strand_id
1 'polypeptide(L)'
;FENGQYLIINEISYRLDNPQRGDVVVFRYPNDTKKFFIKRVIALPNETLKIEGNVVTIINESHPEGFTLEEPYVKNIANNNMTFKLQEGEYFVMGDNRSASSDSRFWGPVHRDLFIGKTFLRLLPVNKLDITPGDYKQQEN
;
A
#
# COMPACT_ATOMS: atom_id res chain seq x y z
N PHE A 1 -21.02 -1.48 -6.37
CA PHE A 1 -21.03 -0.75 -5.60
C PHE A 1 -21.60 0.32 -6.05
N GLU A 2 -22.08 0.83 -5.84
CA GLU A 2 -22.71 1.60 -6.19
C GLU A 2 -22.31 2.60 -6.30
N ASN A 3 -22.42 3.01 -7.00
CA ASN A 3 -22.31 4.12 -7.19
C ASN A 3 -21.35 4.92 -6.85
N GLY A 4 -21.47 5.84 -6.40
CA GLY A 4 -20.52 6.83 -6.11
C GLY A 4 -19.24 6.37 -5.60
N GLN A 5 -19.21 5.21 -5.10
CA GLN A 5 -18.01 4.74 -4.51
C GLN A 5 -16.90 4.59 -5.47
N TYR A 6 -17.20 4.32 -6.70
CA TYR A 6 -16.15 4.12 -7.65
C TYR A 6 -15.54 5.39 -8.11
N LEU A 7 -16.20 6.47 -7.86
CA LEU A 7 -15.70 7.72 -8.32
C LEU A 7 -14.53 8.21 -7.55
N ILE A 8 -14.19 7.51 -6.47
CA ILE A 8 -13.10 7.95 -5.71
C ILE A 8 -11.84 7.57 -6.31
N ILE A 9 -11.78 6.71 -7.25
CA ILE A 9 -10.55 6.33 -7.83
C ILE A 9 -10.18 7.32 -8.89
N ASN A 10 -9.06 7.95 -8.71
CA ASN A 10 -8.57 8.88 -9.69
C ASN A 10 -7.53 8.19 -10.52
N GLU A 11 -7.99 7.48 -11.50
CA GLU A 11 -7.09 6.74 -12.31
C GLU A 11 -6.17 7.58 -13.07
N ILE A 12 -6.52 8.82 -13.22
CA ILE A 12 -5.74 9.67 -14.05
C ILE A 12 -4.43 10.01 -13.47
N SER A 13 -4.36 10.11 -12.16
CA SER A 13 -3.18 10.66 -11.58
C SER A 13 -1.94 9.86 -11.80
N TYR A 14 -2.04 8.56 -11.96
CA TYR A 14 -0.83 7.79 -12.10
C TYR A 14 -0.32 7.67 -13.48
N ARG A 15 -1.01 8.20 -14.44
CA ARG A 15 -0.47 8.17 -15.75
C ARG A 15 0.70 9.07 -15.87
N LEU A 16 0.71 10.12 -15.09
CA LEU A 16 1.72 11.14 -15.21
C LEU A 16 2.78 11.06 -14.15
N ASP A 17 2.43 10.56 -12.97
CA ASP A 17 3.34 10.57 -11.85
C ASP A 17 3.59 9.18 -11.33
N ASN A 18 4.73 8.99 -10.72
CA ASN A 18 4.97 7.77 -9.99
C ASN A 18 4.39 7.88 -8.60
N PRO A 19 3.91 6.79 -8.04
CA PRO A 19 3.42 6.81 -6.67
C PRO A 19 4.53 7.18 -5.72
N GLN A 20 4.18 7.87 -4.66
CA GLN A 20 5.13 8.30 -3.67
C GLN A 20 4.84 7.61 -2.35
N ARG A 21 5.85 7.57 -1.49
CA ARG A 21 5.67 6.99 -0.18
C ARG A 21 4.55 7.70 0.54
N GLY A 22 3.65 6.93 1.13
CA GLY A 22 2.50 7.48 1.83
C GLY A 22 1.25 7.58 1.00
N ASP A 23 1.35 7.46 -0.32
CA ASP A 23 0.15 7.52 -1.16
C ASP A 23 -0.72 6.31 -0.92
N VAL A 24 -2.02 6.51 -0.91
CA VAL A 24 -2.99 5.42 -0.90
C VAL A 24 -3.34 5.11 -2.34
N VAL A 25 -3.16 3.86 -2.73
CA VAL A 25 -3.22 3.48 -4.14
C VAL A 25 -4.20 2.34 -4.35
N VAL A 26 -4.77 2.32 -5.55
CA VAL A 26 -5.58 1.20 -6.02
C VAL A 26 -4.75 0.46 -7.04
N PHE A 27 -4.68 -0.85 -6.91
CA PHE A 27 -3.88 -1.65 -7.82
C PHE A 27 -4.52 -3.02 -8.01
N ARG A 28 -4.11 -3.69 -9.07
CA ARG A 28 -4.57 -5.05 -9.29
C ARG A 28 -3.73 -5.98 -8.43
N TYR A 29 -4.40 -6.92 -7.82
CA TYR A 29 -3.74 -7.88 -6.94
C TYR A 29 -2.75 -8.72 -7.74
N PRO A 30 -1.48 -8.80 -7.35
CA PRO A 30 -0.49 -9.52 -8.16
C PRO A 30 -0.82 -10.99 -8.40
N ASN A 31 -1.45 -11.64 -7.45
CA ASN A 31 -1.75 -13.06 -7.58
C ASN A 31 -3.08 -13.35 -8.25
N ASP A 32 -3.89 -12.33 -8.48
CA ASP A 32 -5.14 -12.48 -9.20
C ASP A 32 -5.55 -11.12 -9.73
N THR A 33 -5.13 -10.80 -10.93
CA THR A 33 -5.28 -9.46 -11.47
C THR A 33 -6.73 -9.08 -11.78
N LYS A 34 -7.67 -9.96 -11.52
CA LYS A 34 -9.06 -9.60 -11.62
C LYS A 34 -9.54 -8.89 -10.38
N LYS A 35 -8.76 -8.91 -9.31
CA LYS A 35 -9.13 -8.27 -8.05
C LYS A 35 -8.36 -7.00 -7.86
N PHE A 36 -8.94 -6.07 -7.12
CA PHE A 36 -8.32 -4.79 -6.81
C PHE A 36 -8.16 -4.65 -5.32
N PHE A 37 -7.08 -4.03 -4.92
CA PHE A 37 -6.84 -3.75 -3.52
C PHE A 37 -6.53 -2.26 -3.36
N ILE A 38 -6.75 -1.75 -2.17
CA ILE A 38 -6.42 -0.38 -1.81
C ILE A 38 -5.49 -0.46 -0.62
N LYS A 39 -4.27 0.02 -0.78
CA LYS A 39 -3.27 -0.03 0.27
C LYS A 39 -2.42 1.23 0.21
N ARG A 40 -1.57 1.40 1.22
CA ARG A 40 -0.67 2.56 1.27
C ARG A 40 0.72 2.15 0.84
N VAL A 41 1.36 3.00 0.04
CA VAL A 41 2.74 2.75 -0.42
C VAL A 41 3.68 3.03 0.75
N ILE A 42 4.49 2.04 1.08
CA ILE A 42 5.42 2.13 2.19
C ILE A 42 6.86 2.26 1.71
N ALA A 43 7.25 1.50 0.70
CA ALA A 43 8.60 1.58 0.18
C ALA A 43 8.57 1.65 -1.34
N LEU A 44 9.61 2.26 -1.89
CA LEU A 44 9.71 2.59 -3.30
C LEU A 44 10.73 1.68 -4.00
N PRO A 45 10.75 1.69 -5.35
CA PRO A 45 11.69 0.84 -6.06
C PRO A 45 13.12 1.06 -5.62
N ASN A 46 13.86 -0.02 -5.57
CA ASN A 46 15.28 -0.05 -5.25
C ASN A 46 15.59 0.23 -3.79
N GLU A 47 14.59 0.36 -2.97
CA GLU A 47 14.80 0.53 -1.53
C GLU A 47 14.80 -0.81 -0.84
N THR A 48 15.42 -0.85 0.34
CA THR A 48 15.31 -2.01 1.23
C THR A 48 14.40 -1.62 2.38
N LEU A 49 13.46 -2.49 2.67
CA LEU A 49 12.53 -2.28 3.76
C LEU A 49 12.85 -3.28 4.85
N LYS A 50 12.89 -2.83 6.08
CA LYS A 50 13.12 -3.70 7.21
C LYS A 50 12.03 -3.46 8.22
N ILE A 51 11.37 -4.52 8.64
CA ILE A 51 10.32 -4.43 9.63
C ILE A 51 10.77 -5.20 10.87
N GLU A 52 10.73 -4.55 12.01
CA GLU A 52 11.04 -5.19 13.27
C GLU A 52 9.91 -4.85 14.22
N GLY A 53 9.10 -5.84 14.56
CA GLY A 53 7.90 -5.60 15.32
C GLY A 53 6.94 -4.75 14.50
N ASN A 54 6.72 -3.52 14.94
CA ASN A 54 5.90 -2.60 14.19
C ASN A 54 6.71 -1.41 13.67
N VAL A 55 8.02 -1.49 13.75
CA VAL A 55 8.89 -0.40 13.30
C VAL A 55 9.35 -0.70 11.89
N VAL A 56 9.15 0.26 11.00
CA VAL A 56 9.54 0.12 9.60
C VAL A 56 10.70 1.04 9.32
N THR A 57 11.78 0.48 8.80
CA THR A 57 12.98 1.23 8.45
C THR A 57 13.19 1.11 6.95
N ILE A 58 13.52 2.22 6.31
CA ILE A 58 13.80 2.27 4.89
C ILE A 58 15.28 2.58 4.70
N ILE A 59 15.93 1.82 3.83
CA ILE A 59 17.32 2.03 3.48
C ILE A 59 17.38 2.30 1.98
N ASN A 60 18.01 3.38 1.59
CA ASN A 60 18.15 3.69 0.18
C ASN A 60 19.46 4.43 -0.04
N GLU A 61 19.68 4.87 -1.27
CA GLU A 61 20.93 5.50 -1.63
C GLU A 61 21.18 6.78 -0.85
N SER A 62 20.12 7.55 -0.61
CA SER A 62 20.22 8.78 0.12
C SER A 62 20.39 8.56 1.63
N HIS A 63 19.96 7.40 2.10
CA HIS A 63 20.00 7.07 3.51
C HIS A 63 20.54 5.67 3.69
N PRO A 64 21.83 5.47 3.48
CA PRO A 64 22.39 4.11 3.55
C PRO A 64 22.35 3.53 4.96
N GLU A 65 22.27 4.38 5.97
CA GLU A 65 22.14 3.90 7.36
C GLU A 65 20.68 3.63 7.71
N GLY A 66 19.75 4.02 6.85
CA GLY A 66 18.34 3.79 7.08
C GLY A 66 17.67 4.89 7.87
N PHE A 67 16.38 5.02 7.72
CA PHE A 67 15.57 5.90 8.54
C PHE A 67 14.26 5.22 8.89
N THR A 68 13.74 5.55 10.06
CA THR A 68 12.50 4.95 10.53
C THR A 68 11.32 5.78 10.05
N LEU A 69 10.30 5.11 9.53
CA LEU A 69 9.12 5.81 9.09
C LEU A 69 8.27 6.21 10.27
N GLU A 70 7.70 7.40 10.17
CA GLU A 70 6.66 7.81 11.10
C GLU A 70 5.34 7.45 10.46
N GLU A 71 4.55 6.68 11.16
CA GLU A 71 3.34 6.13 10.58
C GLU A 71 2.12 6.44 11.43
N PRO A 72 1.69 7.71 11.45
CA PRO A 72 0.56 8.09 12.30
C PRO A 72 -0.76 7.46 11.87
N TYR A 73 -0.82 6.97 10.63
CA TYR A 73 -2.03 6.34 10.10
C TYR A 73 -2.19 4.88 10.55
N VAL A 74 -1.17 4.30 11.17
CA VAL A 74 -1.24 2.89 11.50
C VAL A 74 -2.19 2.64 12.65
N LYS A 75 -3.03 1.63 12.49
CA LYS A 75 -3.94 1.17 13.50
C LYS A 75 -3.57 -0.26 13.82
N ASN A 76 -3.86 -0.73 14.95
CA ASN A 76 -3.69 -2.16 15.30
C ASN A 76 -2.37 -2.72 14.79
N ILE A 77 -1.33 -2.48 15.51
CA ILE A 77 0.01 -2.90 15.09
C ILE A 77 0.11 -4.41 15.02
N ALA A 78 1.06 -4.86 14.23
CA ALA A 78 1.36 -6.27 14.11
C ALA A 78 2.81 -6.49 14.48
N ASN A 79 3.16 -7.73 14.77
CA ASN A 79 4.52 -8.07 15.16
C ASN A 79 5.14 -8.86 14.03
N ASN A 80 5.85 -8.17 13.15
CA ASN A 80 6.49 -8.79 12.01
C ASN A 80 7.99 -8.58 12.08
N ASN A 81 8.74 -9.52 11.52
CA ASN A 81 10.18 -9.34 11.37
C ASN A 81 10.54 -9.80 9.98
N MET A 82 10.98 -8.89 9.14
CA MET A 82 11.36 -9.23 7.78
C MET A 82 12.20 -8.13 7.16
N THR A 83 12.95 -8.50 6.15
CA THR A 83 13.71 -7.57 5.33
C THR A 83 13.40 -7.89 3.89
N PHE A 84 13.14 -6.87 3.08
CA PHE A 84 12.82 -7.08 1.69
C PHE A 84 13.54 -6.03 0.85
N LYS A 85 14.24 -6.49 -0.20
CA LYS A 85 14.92 -5.61 -1.11
C LYS A 85 14.08 -5.45 -2.36
N LEU A 86 13.62 -4.24 -2.63
CA LEU A 86 12.79 -3.98 -3.80
C LEU A 86 13.66 -3.78 -5.03
N GLN A 87 13.17 -4.31 -6.14
CA GLN A 87 13.84 -4.15 -7.43
C GLN A 87 13.24 -2.96 -8.16
N GLU A 88 13.73 -2.71 -9.35
CA GLU A 88 13.21 -1.64 -10.16
C GLU A 88 11.74 -1.89 -10.46
N GLY A 89 10.92 -0.87 -10.35
CA GLY A 89 9.49 -0.98 -10.63
C GLY A 89 8.67 -1.62 -9.54
N GLU A 90 9.28 -2.05 -8.45
CA GLU A 90 8.56 -2.72 -7.38
C GLU A 90 8.28 -1.79 -6.22
N TYR A 91 7.06 -1.86 -5.71
CA TYR A 91 6.60 -1.07 -4.57
C TYR A 91 6.13 -2.00 -3.47
N PHE A 92 6.35 -1.59 -2.24
CA PHE A 92 5.89 -2.37 -1.09
C PHE A 92 4.71 -1.62 -0.49
N VAL A 93 3.57 -2.30 -0.36
CA VAL A 93 2.35 -1.66 0.12
C VAL A 93 1.86 -2.37 1.36
N MET A 94 1.25 -1.63 2.26
CA MET A 94 0.72 -2.20 3.49
C MET A 94 -0.59 -1.53 3.84
N GLY A 95 -1.46 -2.29 4.49
CA GLY A 95 -2.68 -1.72 5.02
C GLY A 95 -2.39 -1.00 6.31
N ASP A 96 -3.20 0.01 6.60
CA ASP A 96 -3.02 0.79 7.82
C ASP A 96 -3.39 -0.03 9.06
N ASN A 97 -4.34 -0.95 8.92
CA ASN A 97 -4.67 -1.86 9.99
C ASN A 97 -3.70 -3.03 9.90
N ARG A 98 -2.55 -2.90 10.53
CA ARG A 98 -1.43 -3.81 10.34
C ARG A 98 -1.71 -5.23 10.79
N SER A 99 -2.54 -5.42 11.77
CA SER A 99 -2.80 -6.75 12.26
C SER A 99 -3.80 -7.51 11.41
N ALA A 100 -4.50 -6.83 10.53
CA ALA A 100 -5.57 -7.47 9.77
C ALA A 100 -5.48 -7.21 8.26
N SER A 101 -4.35 -6.78 7.75
CA SER A 101 -4.22 -6.45 6.35
C SER A 101 -3.52 -7.56 5.59
N SER A 102 -4.05 -7.88 4.41
CA SER A 102 -3.38 -8.76 3.46
C SER A 102 -2.61 -7.83 2.51
N ASP A 103 -1.30 -7.86 2.58
CA ASP A 103 -0.51 -6.90 1.83
C ASP A 103 0.86 -7.47 1.47
N SER A 104 1.80 -6.60 1.07
CA SER A 104 3.10 -7.02 0.58
C SER A 104 3.88 -7.86 1.58
N ARG A 105 3.58 -7.74 2.87
CA ARG A 105 4.26 -8.58 3.87
C ARG A 105 4.00 -10.06 3.61
N PHE A 106 2.90 -10.38 2.93
CA PHE A 106 2.50 -11.76 2.72
C PHE A 106 2.68 -12.21 1.27
N TRP A 107 2.40 -11.36 0.32
CA TRP A 107 2.44 -11.79 -1.08
C TRP A 107 3.42 -11.01 -1.94
N GLY A 108 4.26 -10.17 -1.32
CA GLY A 108 5.36 -9.56 -2.03
C GLY A 108 5.04 -8.21 -2.64
N PRO A 109 5.94 -7.69 -3.45
CA PRO A 109 5.79 -6.33 -3.97
C PRO A 109 4.74 -6.23 -5.06
N VAL A 110 4.33 -5.00 -5.34
CA VAL A 110 3.41 -4.71 -6.44
C VAL A 110 4.22 -3.98 -7.51
N HIS A 111 4.19 -4.52 -8.73
CA HIS A 111 4.87 -3.88 -9.84
C HIS A 111 4.10 -2.66 -10.30
N ARG A 112 4.83 -1.65 -10.74
CA ARG A 112 4.24 -0.39 -11.17
C ARG A 112 3.10 -0.57 -12.17
N ASP A 113 3.20 -1.56 -13.04
CA ASP A 113 2.21 -1.78 -14.07
C ASP A 113 0.85 -2.17 -13.53
N LEU A 114 0.77 -2.61 -12.29
CA LEU A 114 -0.49 -3.02 -11.69
C LEU A 114 -1.25 -1.87 -11.04
N PHE A 115 -0.63 -0.71 -10.92
CA PHE A 115 -1.32 0.42 -10.29
C PHE A 115 -2.35 1.00 -11.24
N ILE A 116 -3.50 1.36 -10.68
CA ILE A 116 -4.58 1.93 -11.45
C ILE A 116 -4.73 3.40 -11.16
N GLY A 117 -4.57 3.80 -9.92
CA GLY A 117 -4.71 5.20 -9.59
C GLY A 117 -4.57 5.45 -8.11
N LYS A 118 -4.73 6.72 -7.73
CA LYS A 118 -4.73 7.12 -6.34
C LYS A 118 -6.14 7.37 -5.88
N THR A 119 -6.36 7.22 -4.59
CA THR A 119 -7.62 7.62 -4.03
C THR A 119 -7.48 8.98 -3.41
N PHE A 120 -8.51 9.78 -3.51
CA PHE A 120 -8.58 11.04 -2.80
C PHE A 120 -9.49 10.82 -1.61
N LEU A 121 -8.90 10.53 -0.49
CA LEU A 121 -9.68 10.09 0.66
C LEU A 121 -10.75 11.06 1.08
N ARG A 122 -10.51 12.33 0.90
CA ARG A 122 -11.49 13.31 1.32
C ARG A 122 -12.77 13.26 0.50
N LEU A 123 -12.75 12.58 -0.61
CA LEU A 123 -13.93 12.47 -1.44
C LEU A 123 -14.75 11.25 -1.10
N LEU A 124 -14.26 10.43 -0.18
CA LEU A 124 -14.92 9.19 0.10
C LEU A 124 -15.75 9.30 1.32
N PRO A 125 -16.94 8.77 1.31
CA PRO A 125 -17.63 8.55 2.58
C PRO A 125 -16.79 7.61 3.41
N VAL A 126 -16.56 7.94 4.64
CA VAL A 126 -15.66 7.17 5.46
C VAL A 126 -16.01 5.70 5.52
N ASN A 127 -17.29 5.41 5.61
CA ASN A 127 -17.67 4.03 5.74
C ASN A 127 -17.39 3.21 4.50
N LYS A 128 -17.12 3.84 3.38
CA LYS A 128 -16.81 3.08 2.19
C LYS A 128 -15.38 2.64 2.13
N LEU A 129 -14.54 3.28 2.89
CA LEU A 129 -13.15 2.86 2.90
C LEU A 129 -12.95 1.50 3.50
N ASP A 130 -13.89 1.03 4.25
CA ASP A 130 -13.71 -0.23 4.89
C ASP A 130 -13.87 -1.36 3.99
N ILE A 131 -14.39 -1.08 2.89
CA ILE A 131 -14.57 -2.12 2.06
C ILE A 131 -13.49 -2.59 1.53
N THR A 132 -13.02 -2.59 1.65
CA THR A 132 -11.94 -2.95 1.09
C THR A 132 -11.81 -4.18 0.78
N PRO A 133 -12.04 -4.54 0.56
CA PRO A 133 -11.65 -5.40 0.40
C PRO A 133 -10.83 -5.95 0.52
N GLY A 134 -11.02 -5.85 0.93
CA GLY A 134 -10.28 -6.14 1.25
C GLY A 134 -9.81 -6.20 1.83
N ASP A 135 -10.76 -5.85 2.20
CA ASP A 135 -10.62 -5.64 2.84
C ASP A 135 -10.98 -5.77 3.09
N TYR A 136 -11.91 -5.89 3.30
CA TYR A 136 -12.44 -5.76 3.69
C TYR A 136 -12.49 -6.51 3.64
N LYS A 137 -12.84 -6.99 3.88
CA LYS A 137 -13.04 -7.53 4.05
C LYS A 137 -12.83 -8.14 3.41
N GLN A 138 -12.94 -8.23 2.96
CA GLN A 138 -12.74 -8.30 2.57
C GLN A 138 -12.07 -8.33 2.18
N GLN A 139 -12.16 -8.41 2.35
CA GLN A 139 -11.60 -8.01 2.25
C GLN A 139 -10.80 -7.93 2.35
N GLU A 140 -11.00 -8.27 2.70
CA GLU A 140 -10.30 -7.93 3.04
C GLU A 140 -9.58 -7.95 3.18
N ASN A 141 -9.83 -8.35 3.21
CA ASN A 141 -9.37 -8.19 3.54
C ASN A 141 -9.13 -8.03 3.73
#